data_20c9513ea247e4d2c368366e1da7cd5b
#
_entry.id   20c9513ea247e4d2c368366e1da7cd5b
#
_cell.length_a   1.000
_cell.length_b   1.000
_cell.length_c   1.000
_cell.angle_alpha   90.00
_cell.angle_beta   90.00
_cell.angle_gamma   90.00
#
_symmetry.space_group_name_H-M   'P 1'
#
loop_
_entity.id
_entity.type
_entity.pdbx_description
1 polymer ?
#
loop_
_entity_poly.entity_id
_entity_poly.type
_entity_poly.pdbx_seq_one_letter_code
_entity_poly.pdbx_strand_id
1 'polypeptide(L)'
;IPRHGRLKDPVNLAQLLELKREFPKVKLVIAHIGRAYTAYDVGDAFDTLDQVPDLMYDFCANCCEYAITEVLKHAGPKHVMFGTDMPILRMRTHRIEENNTYINLVPPGLYGDPSQDPHLREVSAEEAERITFFAYEELLAFKRACEKLGLECPQCSIDTVEMARALMPQLNK
;
A
#
# COMPACT_ATOMS: atom_id res chain seq x y z
N ILE A 1 -2.43 6.52 -10.85
CA ILE A 1 -1.45 5.61 -11.49
C ILE A 1 -2.21 4.73 -12.49
N PRO A 2 -1.75 4.59 -13.74
CA PRO A 2 -2.36 3.70 -14.72
C PRO A 2 -2.47 2.26 -14.23
N ARG A 3 -3.43 1.48 -14.77
CA ARG A 3 -3.71 0.11 -14.30
C ARG A 3 -2.48 -0.80 -14.23
N HIS A 4 -1.52 -0.60 -15.12
CA HIS A 4 -0.28 -1.39 -15.17
C HIS A 4 0.95 -0.67 -14.60
N GLY A 5 0.82 0.61 -14.21
CA GLY A 5 1.90 1.36 -13.58
C GLY A 5 2.16 0.90 -12.15
N ARG A 6 3.41 1.08 -11.70
CA ARG A 6 3.86 0.82 -10.33
C ARG A 6 4.54 2.06 -9.77
N LEU A 7 4.87 2.06 -8.48
CA LEU A 7 5.50 3.20 -7.83
C LEU A 7 6.76 3.66 -8.57
N LYS A 8 7.62 2.74 -8.97
CA LYS A 8 8.88 3.00 -9.68
C LYS A 8 8.74 3.42 -11.14
N ASP A 9 7.52 3.42 -11.71
CA ASP A 9 7.34 3.76 -13.13
C ASP A 9 7.82 5.20 -13.39
N PRO A 10 8.82 5.41 -14.26
CA PRO A 10 9.42 6.72 -14.45
C PRO A 10 8.44 7.74 -15.03
N VAL A 11 7.44 7.32 -15.79
CA VAL A 11 6.40 8.22 -16.32
C VAL A 11 5.53 8.71 -15.17
N ASN A 12 5.12 7.82 -14.25
CA ASN A 12 4.32 8.20 -13.08
C ASN A 12 5.10 9.15 -12.17
N LEU A 13 6.39 8.88 -11.93
CA LEU A 13 7.25 9.72 -11.11
C LEU A 13 7.43 11.12 -11.74
N ALA A 14 7.69 11.18 -13.05
CA ALA A 14 7.82 12.45 -13.75
C ALA A 14 6.52 13.28 -13.70
N GLN A 15 5.37 12.66 -13.93
CA GLN A 15 4.07 13.32 -13.85
C GLN A 15 3.75 13.83 -12.46
N LEU A 16 4.13 13.09 -11.41
CA LEU A 16 3.95 13.51 -10.02
C LEU A 16 4.78 14.75 -9.71
N LEU A 17 6.06 14.77 -10.11
CA LEU A 17 6.93 15.93 -9.93
C LEU A 17 6.41 17.15 -10.70
N GLU A 18 5.95 16.95 -11.94
CA GLU A 18 5.36 18.02 -12.74
C GLU A 18 4.12 18.60 -12.08
N LEU A 19 3.21 17.73 -11.60
CA LEU A 19 2.00 18.14 -10.89
C LEU A 19 2.33 18.97 -9.63
N LYS A 20 3.31 18.53 -8.85
CA LYS A 20 3.74 19.28 -7.64
C LYS A 20 4.40 20.61 -7.98
N ARG A 21 5.15 20.68 -9.07
CA ARG A 21 5.76 21.91 -9.54
C ARG A 21 4.69 22.93 -10.01
N GLU A 22 3.68 22.44 -10.74
CA GLU A 22 2.60 23.27 -11.25
C GLU A 22 1.65 23.71 -10.13
N PHE A 23 1.36 22.81 -9.20
CA PHE A 23 0.43 23.04 -8.08
C PHE A 23 1.09 22.80 -6.72
N PRO A 24 2.03 23.66 -6.29
CA PRO A 24 2.84 23.39 -5.10
C PRO A 24 2.04 23.32 -3.79
N LYS A 25 0.86 23.94 -3.75
CA LYS A 25 -0.02 23.92 -2.56
C LYS A 25 -0.96 22.73 -2.49
N VAL A 26 -1.07 21.95 -3.59
CA VAL A 26 -1.93 20.76 -3.60
C VAL A 26 -1.30 19.68 -2.72
N LYS A 27 -2.11 19.13 -1.83
CA LYS A 27 -1.74 17.95 -1.05
C LYS A 27 -2.01 16.71 -1.88
N LEU A 28 -0.99 15.91 -2.10
CA LEU A 28 -1.07 14.67 -2.86
C LEU A 28 -0.99 13.47 -1.93
N VAL A 29 -1.89 12.53 -2.13
CA VAL A 29 -1.86 11.22 -1.49
C VAL A 29 -1.59 10.17 -2.57
N ILE A 30 -0.53 9.41 -2.39
CA ILE A 30 -0.20 8.28 -3.25
C ILE A 30 -0.95 7.05 -2.73
N ALA A 31 -2.07 6.73 -3.38
CA ALA A 31 -2.91 5.60 -3.00
C ALA A 31 -2.18 4.26 -3.18
N HIS A 32 -2.40 3.30 -2.27
CA HIS A 32 -1.84 1.93 -2.29
C HIS A 32 -0.31 1.91 -2.39
N ILE A 33 0.37 2.91 -1.81
CA ILE A 33 1.82 3.12 -2.02
C ILE A 33 2.17 3.07 -3.52
N GLY A 34 1.38 3.74 -4.35
CA GLY A 34 1.60 3.74 -5.80
C GLY A 34 1.55 2.35 -6.44
N ARG A 35 0.81 1.40 -5.83
CA ARG A 35 0.72 0.00 -6.26
C ARG A 35 2.06 -0.75 -6.18
N ALA A 36 2.88 -0.43 -5.19
CA ALA A 36 4.09 -1.16 -4.85
C ALA A 36 3.72 -2.42 -4.04
N TYR A 37 3.24 -3.45 -4.72
CA TYR A 37 2.78 -4.70 -4.11
C TYR A 37 3.90 -5.73 -3.89
N THR A 38 5.09 -5.44 -4.40
CA THR A 38 6.32 -6.22 -4.24
C THR A 38 7.52 -5.31 -4.01
N ALA A 39 8.63 -5.85 -3.54
CA ALA A 39 9.87 -5.10 -3.43
C ALA A 39 10.35 -4.59 -4.80
N TYR A 40 10.13 -5.37 -5.86
CA TYR A 40 10.46 -4.97 -7.22
C TYR A 40 9.67 -3.74 -7.70
N ASP A 41 8.43 -3.57 -7.25
CA ASP A 41 7.58 -2.43 -7.63
C ASP A 41 8.01 -1.11 -6.98
N VAL A 42 8.74 -1.18 -5.86
CA VAL A 42 9.33 0.00 -5.19
C VAL A 42 10.52 0.51 -5.99
N GLY A 43 11.45 -0.39 -6.36
CA GLY A 43 12.67 -0.04 -7.08
C GLY A 43 13.43 1.12 -6.43
N ASP A 44 13.81 2.09 -7.23
CA ASP A 44 14.51 3.33 -6.88
C ASP A 44 13.57 4.56 -6.78
N ALA A 45 12.29 4.34 -6.63
CA ALA A 45 11.28 5.41 -6.65
C ALA A 45 11.55 6.52 -5.63
N PHE A 46 12.10 6.18 -4.46
CA PHE A 46 12.36 7.16 -3.40
C PHE A 46 13.50 8.11 -3.71
N ASP A 47 14.43 7.79 -4.61
CA ASP A 47 15.44 8.74 -5.11
C ASP A 47 14.78 9.96 -5.78
N THR A 48 13.57 9.75 -6.33
CA THR A 48 12.75 10.81 -6.93
C THR A 48 11.75 11.39 -5.93
N LEU A 49 11.06 10.55 -5.16
CA LEU A 49 9.97 10.98 -4.27
C LEU A 49 10.47 11.80 -3.08
N ASP A 50 11.69 11.60 -2.62
CA ASP A 50 12.32 12.37 -1.54
C ASP A 50 12.50 13.86 -1.91
N GLN A 51 12.40 14.20 -3.19
CA GLN A 51 12.38 15.59 -3.65
C GLN A 51 11.08 16.31 -3.31
N VAL A 52 10.04 15.59 -2.87
CA VAL A 52 8.72 16.12 -2.53
C VAL A 52 8.34 15.69 -1.10
N PRO A 53 8.85 16.36 -0.08
CA PRO A 53 8.76 15.92 1.32
C PRO A 53 7.35 15.99 1.93
N ASP A 54 6.39 16.65 1.26
CA ASP A 54 5.00 16.76 1.72
C ASP A 54 4.04 15.74 1.07
N LEU A 55 4.59 14.73 0.38
CA LEU A 55 3.80 13.62 -0.12
C LEU A 55 3.24 12.79 1.04
N MET A 56 2.01 12.38 0.86
CA MET A 56 1.33 11.46 1.77
C MET A 56 1.05 10.14 1.05
N TYR A 57 0.94 9.07 1.81
CA TYR A 57 0.74 7.73 1.29
C TYR A 57 -0.38 7.04 2.05
N ASP A 58 -1.17 6.22 1.40
CA ASP A 58 -1.94 5.19 2.06
C ASP A 58 -1.40 3.80 1.69
N PHE A 59 -1.53 2.86 2.60
CA PHE A 59 -1.14 1.48 2.38
C PHE A 59 -2.33 0.53 2.23
N CYS A 60 -3.51 1.08 1.90
CA CYS A 60 -4.70 0.26 1.70
C CYS A 60 -4.47 -0.82 0.62
N ALA A 61 -5.01 -1.99 0.86
CA ALA A 61 -4.85 -3.18 0.01
C ALA A 61 -3.38 -3.54 -0.30
N ASN A 62 -2.45 -3.16 0.58
CA ASN A 62 -1.03 -3.44 0.43
C ASN A 62 -0.48 -4.17 1.66
N CYS A 63 0.03 -5.38 1.48
CA CYS A 63 0.66 -6.19 2.52
C CYS A 63 2.16 -6.45 2.24
N CYS A 64 2.77 -5.67 1.35
CA CYS A 64 4.21 -5.73 1.11
C CYS A 64 4.96 -5.01 2.25
N GLU A 65 5.48 -5.78 3.21
CA GLU A 65 6.25 -5.26 4.34
C GLU A 65 7.40 -4.35 3.88
N TYR A 66 8.09 -4.73 2.80
CA TYR A 66 9.19 -3.93 2.26
C TYR A 66 8.71 -2.54 1.81
N ALA A 67 7.64 -2.48 1.01
CA ALA A 67 7.10 -1.21 0.51
C ALA A 67 6.65 -0.30 1.66
N ILE A 68 5.96 -0.87 2.66
CA ILE A 68 5.53 -0.13 3.86
C ILE A 68 6.75 0.37 4.66
N THR A 69 7.79 -0.47 4.81
CA THR A 69 9.03 -0.08 5.50
C THR A 69 9.71 1.10 4.80
N GLU A 70 9.84 1.05 3.47
CA GLU A 70 10.49 2.14 2.74
C GLU A 70 9.67 3.44 2.81
N VAL A 71 8.35 3.38 2.69
CA VAL A 71 7.51 4.59 2.88
C VAL A 71 7.68 5.16 4.29
N LEU A 72 7.62 4.33 5.34
CA LEU A 72 7.80 4.80 6.71
C LEU A 72 9.18 5.40 6.96
N LYS A 73 10.21 4.84 6.32
CA LYS A 73 11.60 5.31 6.44
C LYS A 73 11.81 6.66 5.74
N HIS A 74 11.26 6.83 4.53
CA HIS A 74 11.47 8.02 3.70
C HIS A 74 10.50 9.15 4.03
N ALA A 75 9.19 8.86 4.10
CA ALA A 75 8.17 9.87 4.38
C ALA A 75 7.93 10.11 5.87
N GLY A 76 8.21 9.11 6.70
CA GLY A 76 7.91 9.13 8.13
C GLY A 76 6.45 8.78 8.46
N PRO A 77 6.18 8.35 9.71
CA PRO A 77 4.87 7.84 10.10
C PRO A 77 3.74 8.86 9.99
N LYS A 78 4.05 10.16 10.07
CA LYS A 78 3.07 11.24 9.92
C LYS A 78 2.56 11.46 8.50
N HIS A 79 3.15 10.81 7.52
CA HIS A 79 2.75 10.87 6.12
C HIS A 79 2.15 9.57 5.59
N VAL A 80 1.89 8.61 6.49
CA VAL A 80 1.38 7.28 6.10
C VAL A 80 0.03 7.03 6.75
N MET A 81 -0.98 6.72 5.94
CA MET A 81 -2.36 6.50 6.37
C MET A 81 -2.78 5.05 6.18
N PHE A 82 -3.59 4.55 7.11
CA PHE A 82 -4.35 3.33 6.92
C PHE A 82 -5.58 3.61 6.06
N GLY A 83 -5.85 2.72 5.11
CA GLY A 83 -7.06 2.72 4.33
C GLY A 83 -7.57 1.30 4.12
N THR A 84 -8.80 1.13 3.72
CA THR A 84 -9.41 -0.21 3.62
C THR A 84 -9.56 -0.70 2.19
N ASP A 85 -9.57 0.18 1.20
CA ASP A 85 -9.89 -0.17 -0.20
C ASP A 85 -11.06 -1.18 -0.29
N MET A 86 -12.14 -0.90 0.44
CA MET A 86 -13.29 -1.81 0.45
C MET A 86 -13.87 -1.98 -0.97
N PRO A 87 -14.17 -3.21 -1.39
CA PRO A 87 -14.27 -4.44 -0.58
C PRO A 87 -12.99 -5.27 -0.47
N ILE A 88 -11.85 -4.83 -0.98
CA ILE A 88 -10.61 -5.61 -1.08
C ILE A 88 -10.15 -6.17 0.28
N LEU A 89 -10.22 -5.38 1.34
CA LEU A 89 -9.84 -5.83 2.69
C LEU A 89 -10.66 -7.01 3.21
N ARG A 90 -11.84 -7.25 2.65
CA ARG A 90 -12.70 -8.40 3.00
C ARG A 90 -12.37 -9.67 2.24
N MET A 91 -11.45 -9.62 1.30
CA MET A 91 -11.01 -10.84 0.61
C MET A 91 -10.34 -11.79 1.61
N ARG A 92 -10.69 -13.07 1.51
CA ARG A 92 -9.90 -14.15 2.11
C ARG A 92 -8.75 -14.45 1.18
N THR A 93 -7.57 -13.98 1.51
CA THR A 93 -6.39 -14.14 0.67
C THR A 93 -5.12 -14.03 1.49
N HIS A 94 -4.10 -14.77 1.07
CA HIS A 94 -2.71 -14.56 1.48
C HIS A 94 -1.91 -14.15 0.25
N ARG A 95 -1.32 -12.95 0.30
CA ARG A 95 -0.53 -12.43 -0.83
C ARG A 95 0.92 -12.85 -0.69
N ILE A 96 1.45 -13.43 -1.76
CA ILE A 96 2.87 -13.78 -1.88
C ILE A 96 3.52 -12.98 -3.01
N GLU A 97 4.84 -12.87 -2.98
CA GLU A 97 5.65 -12.34 -4.08
C GLU A 97 6.29 -13.51 -4.85
N GLU A 98 6.12 -13.53 -6.16
CA GLU A 98 6.68 -14.54 -7.05
C GLU A 98 7.02 -13.91 -8.40
N ASN A 99 8.24 -14.13 -8.91
CA ASN A 99 8.70 -13.61 -10.20
C ASN A 99 8.50 -12.08 -10.37
N ASN A 100 8.83 -11.31 -9.34
CA ASN A 100 8.68 -9.85 -9.30
C ASN A 100 7.23 -9.36 -9.46
N THR A 101 6.25 -10.21 -9.18
CA THR A 101 4.84 -9.83 -9.13
C THR A 101 4.17 -10.44 -7.90
N TYR A 102 2.97 -9.96 -7.60
CA TYR A 102 2.19 -10.51 -6.49
C TYR A 102 1.20 -11.57 -6.98
N ILE A 103 0.96 -12.57 -6.13
CA ILE A 103 -0.08 -13.58 -6.31
C ILE A 103 -0.93 -13.59 -5.04
N ASN A 104 -2.23 -13.49 -5.20
CA ASN A 104 -3.19 -13.70 -4.13
C ASN A 104 -3.55 -15.19 -4.08
N LEU A 105 -3.11 -15.88 -3.05
CA LEU A 105 -3.53 -17.24 -2.73
C LEU A 105 -4.93 -17.19 -2.11
N VAL A 106 -5.88 -17.92 -2.68
CA VAL A 106 -7.29 -17.83 -2.29
C VAL A 106 -7.90 -19.22 -2.09
N PRO A 107 -8.97 -19.33 -1.24
CA PRO A 107 -9.74 -20.56 -1.12
C PRO A 107 -10.37 -20.99 -2.45
N PRO A 108 -10.46 -22.30 -2.73
CA PRO A 108 -11.02 -22.82 -3.98
C PRO A 108 -12.50 -22.40 -4.15
N GLY A 109 -12.87 -22.01 -5.36
CA GLY A 109 -14.23 -21.66 -5.76
C GLY A 109 -14.79 -20.36 -5.18
N LEU A 110 -13.98 -19.58 -4.42
CA LEU A 110 -14.49 -18.38 -3.74
C LEU A 110 -14.57 -17.14 -4.66
N TYR A 111 -13.69 -17.04 -5.66
CA TYR A 111 -13.55 -15.85 -6.51
C TYR A 111 -13.75 -16.12 -8.00
N GLY A 112 -14.56 -17.10 -8.34
CA GLY A 112 -14.85 -17.47 -9.72
C GLY A 112 -13.71 -18.23 -10.38
N ASP A 113 -13.54 -18.05 -11.70
CA ASP A 113 -12.49 -18.75 -12.47
C ASP A 113 -11.14 -18.00 -12.33
N PRO A 114 -10.16 -18.54 -11.59
CA PRO A 114 -8.88 -17.88 -11.39
C PRO A 114 -8.04 -17.80 -12.68
N SER A 115 -8.37 -18.58 -13.72
CA SER A 115 -7.64 -18.53 -15.00
C SER A 115 -7.74 -17.19 -15.70
N GLN A 116 -8.72 -16.38 -15.35
CA GLN A 116 -8.97 -15.05 -15.92
C GLN A 116 -8.16 -13.94 -15.22
N ASP A 117 -7.55 -14.22 -14.09
CA ASP A 117 -6.72 -13.25 -13.35
C ASP A 117 -5.35 -13.86 -13.03
N PRO A 118 -4.27 -13.37 -13.67
CA PRO A 118 -2.92 -13.88 -13.44
C PRO A 118 -2.42 -13.64 -12.01
N HIS A 119 -3.11 -12.82 -11.23
CA HIS A 119 -2.78 -12.54 -9.84
C HIS A 119 -3.60 -13.36 -8.83
N LEU A 120 -4.45 -14.30 -9.28
CA LEU A 120 -5.19 -15.21 -8.43
C LEU A 120 -4.67 -16.65 -8.60
N ARG A 121 -4.52 -17.35 -7.48
CA ARG A 121 -4.19 -18.75 -7.44
C ARG A 121 -4.98 -19.44 -6.34
N GLU A 122 -5.76 -20.43 -6.68
CA GLU A 122 -6.40 -21.28 -5.70
C GLU A 122 -5.38 -22.20 -5.02
N VAL A 123 -5.56 -22.38 -3.71
CA VAL A 123 -4.78 -23.32 -2.91
C VAL A 123 -5.60 -24.58 -2.60
N SER A 124 -4.99 -25.58 -1.98
CA SER A 124 -5.72 -26.75 -1.49
C SER A 124 -6.74 -26.35 -0.39
N ALA A 125 -7.75 -27.19 -0.18
CA ALA A 125 -8.74 -26.96 0.88
C ALA A 125 -8.07 -26.90 2.28
N GLU A 126 -7.03 -27.70 2.51
CA GLU A 126 -6.28 -27.70 3.77
C GLU A 126 -5.51 -26.37 3.98
N GLU A 127 -4.85 -25.86 2.95
CA GLU A 127 -4.14 -24.58 3.02
C GLU A 127 -5.12 -23.40 3.19
N ALA A 128 -6.30 -23.51 2.57
CA ALA A 128 -7.34 -22.48 2.66
C ALA A 128 -7.87 -22.27 4.08
N GLU A 129 -7.80 -23.28 4.96
CA GLU A 129 -8.17 -23.13 6.38
C GLU A 129 -7.31 -22.11 7.12
N ARG A 130 -6.07 -21.89 6.67
CA ARG A 130 -5.12 -20.95 7.27
C ARG A 130 -5.21 -19.54 6.69
N ILE A 131 -5.94 -19.36 5.59
CA ILE A 131 -6.10 -18.08 4.93
C ILE A 131 -7.14 -17.24 5.69
N THR A 132 -6.72 -16.09 6.16
CA THR A 132 -7.56 -15.11 6.85
C THR A 132 -8.06 -14.01 5.91
N PHE A 133 -8.64 -12.94 6.44
CA PHE A 133 -8.99 -11.77 5.66
C PHE A 133 -7.76 -10.93 5.36
N PHE A 134 -7.74 -10.30 4.19
CA PHE A 134 -6.64 -9.45 3.73
C PHE A 134 -6.33 -8.31 4.70
N ALA A 135 -7.34 -7.82 5.43
CA ALA A 135 -7.17 -6.84 6.50
C ALA A 135 -6.11 -7.26 7.54
N TYR A 136 -6.07 -8.54 7.91
CA TYR A 136 -5.10 -9.03 8.89
C TYR A 136 -3.69 -9.13 8.29
N GLU A 137 -3.58 -9.49 7.03
CA GLU A 137 -2.30 -9.51 6.30
C GLU A 137 -1.70 -8.09 6.21
N GLU A 138 -2.54 -7.12 5.89
CA GLU A 138 -2.15 -5.71 5.80
C GLU A 138 -1.68 -5.16 7.15
N LEU A 139 -2.48 -5.36 8.21
CA LEU A 139 -2.13 -4.93 9.56
C LEU A 139 -0.87 -5.62 10.08
N LEU A 140 -0.68 -6.91 9.77
CA LEU A 140 0.51 -7.66 10.15
C LEU A 140 1.76 -7.12 9.44
N ALA A 141 1.66 -6.82 8.13
CA ALA A 141 2.77 -6.26 7.37
C ALA A 141 3.15 -4.86 7.91
N PHE A 142 2.16 -4.03 8.21
CA PHE A 142 2.38 -2.72 8.82
C PHE A 142 3.05 -2.83 10.21
N LYS A 143 2.55 -3.72 11.07
CA LYS A 143 3.15 -3.97 12.39
C LYS A 143 4.62 -4.38 12.26
N ARG A 144 4.95 -5.32 11.37
CA ARG A 144 6.32 -5.77 11.15
C ARG A 144 7.23 -4.66 10.63
N ALA A 145 6.71 -3.81 9.73
CA ALA A 145 7.45 -2.66 9.24
C ALA A 145 7.76 -1.66 10.37
N CYS A 146 6.79 -1.39 11.25
CA CYS A 146 7.01 -0.55 12.43
C CYS A 146 8.05 -1.15 13.39
N GLU A 147 7.92 -2.43 13.71
CA GLU A 147 8.88 -3.14 14.59
C GLU A 147 10.30 -3.07 14.04
N LYS A 148 10.47 -3.28 12.74
CA LYS A 148 11.77 -3.20 12.05
C LYS A 148 12.42 -1.82 12.13
N LEU A 149 11.60 -0.77 12.20
CA LEU A 149 12.08 0.61 12.33
C LEU A 149 12.11 1.13 13.77
N GLY A 150 11.71 0.32 14.74
CA GLY A 150 11.63 0.73 16.14
C GLY A 150 10.51 1.75 16.41
N LEU A 151 9.47 1.77 15.59
CA LEU A 151 8.31 2.64 15.73
C LEU A 151 7.24 1.98 16.61
N GLU A 152 6.61 2.75 17.48
CA GLU A 152 5.47 2.28 18.25
C GLU A 152 4.20 2.29 17.38
N CYS A 153 3.55 1.12 17.24
CA CYS A 153 2.39 0.91 16.37
C CYS A 153 1.15 1.80 16.70
N PRO A 154 0.85 2.13 17.98
CA PRO A 154 -0.27 3.02 18.32
C PRO A 154 -0.13 4.45 17.80
N GLN A 155 1.07 4.98 17.69
CA GLN A 155 1.31 6.34 17.18
C GLN A 155 0.95 6.48 15.71
N CYS A 156 1.18 5.44 14.91
CA CYS A 156 0.84 5.45 13.49
C CYS A 156 -0.68 5.50 13.24
N SER A 157 -1.49 4.85 14.07
CA SER A 157 -2.96 4.85 13.92
C SER A 157 -3.62 6.17 14.35
N ILE A 158 -3.05 6.85 15.34
CA ILE A 158 -3.53 8.18 15.79
C ILE A 158 -3.20 9.21 14.73
N ASP A 159 -1.99 9.17 14.19
CA ASP A 159 -1.55 10.09 13.15
C ASP A 159 -2.40 9.97 11.87
N THR A 160 -2.92 8.78 11.54
CA THR A 160 -3.85 8.59 10.41
C THR A 160 -5.11 9.45 10.54
N VAL A 161 -5.70 9.53 11.73
CA VAL A 161 -6.91 10.34 11.99
C VAL A 161 -6.57 11.82 11.92
N GLU A 162 -5.43 12.23 12.48
CA GLU A 162 -4.97 13.63 12.45
C GLU A 162 -4.64 14.05 11.01
N MET A 163 -4.04 13.18 10.21
CA MET A 163 -3.77 13.46 8.79
C MET A 163 -5.07 13.59 7.98
N ALA A 164 -6.06 12.71 8.21
CA ALA A 164 -7.36 12.83 7.58
C ALA A 164 -8.03 14.17 7.90
N ARG A 165 -7.94 14.63 9.16
CA ARG A 165 -8.42 15.94 9.58
C ARG A 165 -7.66 17.10 8.93
N ALA A 166 -6.34 16.98 8.77
CA ALA A 166 -5.52 17.99 8.10
C ALA A 166 -5.82 18.11 6.60
N LEU A 167 -6.20 16.97 5.96
CA LEU A 167 -6.61 16.96 4.56
C LEU A 167 -8.02 17.52 4.35
N MET A 168 -8.89 17.39 5.35
CA MET A 168 -10.30 17.80 5.30
C MET A 168 -10.61 18.75 6.45
N PRO A 169 -10.13 20.02 6.39
CA PRO A 169 -10.34 20.98 7.49
C PRO A 169 -11.81 21.19 7.88
N GLN A 170 -12.75 20.93 6.95
CA GLN A 170 -14.19 21.00 7.19
C GLN A 170 -14.70 19.96 8.20
N LEU A 171 -13.96 18.88 8.46
CA LEU A 171 -14.31 17.85 9.46
C LEU A 171 -13.94 18.26 10.90
N ASN A 172 -13.30 19.40 11.08
CA ASN A 172 -12.87 19.91 12.38
C ASN A 172 -13.91 20.88 13.02
N LYS A 173 -15.12 20.98 12.46
CA LYS A 173 -16.20 21.84 12.99
C LYS A 173 -17.22 21.07 13.78
#